data_651f76aa6f147e0ea67606c8cfc5d40b
#
_entry.id   651f76aa6f147e0ea67606c8cfc5d40b
#
_cell.length_a   1.000
_cell.length_b   1.000
_cell.length_c   1.000
_cell.angle_alpha   90.00
_cell.angle_beta   90.00
_cell.angle_gamma   90.00
#
_symmetry.space_group_name_H-M   'P 1'
#
loop_
_entity.id
_entity.type
_entity.pdbx_description
1 polymer ?
#
loop_
_entity_poly.entity_id
_entity_poly.type
_entity_poly.pdbx_seq_one_letter_code
_entity_poly.pdbx_strand_id
1 'polypeptide(L)'
;MSAWARRGDDGRWIFSLYITPGAGQNVVAGERDGRLHIKLAARAADNQANAALLKFLAAQLAVAKTRLELLKGDTSRQKLVAAPGEAAPERLLENAS
;
A
#
# COMPACT_ATOMS: atom_id res chain seq x y z
N MET A 1 10.49 4.55 -13.91
CA MET A 1 10.20 3.54 -12.90
C MET A 1 10.01 4.20 -11.54
N SER A 2 9.00 3.81 -10.80
CA SER A 2 8.71 4.46 -9.52
C SER A 2 9.58 3.90 -8.41
N ALA A 3 10.12 4.79 -7.56
CA ALA A 3 10.99 4.37 -6.46
C ALA A 3 10.21 3.60 -5.38
N TRP A 4 8.87 3.78 -5.32
CA TRP A 4 8.06 3.13 -4.29
C TRP A 4 7.72 1.68 -4.62
N ALA A 5 7.96 1.21 -5.84
CA ALA A 5 7.65 -0.16 -6.25
C ALA A 5 8.89 -0.82 -6.85
N ARG A 6 9.26 -1.99 -6.33
CA ARG A 6 10.41 -2.74 -6.82
C ARG A 6 10.13 -4.23 -6.78
N ARG A 7 10.87 -4.99 -7.56
CA ARG A 7 10.80 -6.46 -7.53
C ARG A 7 11.64 -7.00 -6.39
N GLY A 8 11.07 -7.90 -5.62
CA GLY A 8 11.82 -8.66 -4.63
C GLY A 8 12.53 -9.85 -5.27
N ASP A 9 13.37 -10.51 -4.48
CA ASP A 9 14.15 -11.64 -4.95
C ASP A 9 13.28 -12.82 -5.37
N ASP A 10 12.08 -12.93 -4.81
CA ASP A 10 11.13 -14.00 -5.11
C ASP A 10 10.18 -13.65 -6.25
N GLY A 11 10.38 -12.52 -6.92
CA GLY A 11 9.55 -12.07 -8.04
C GLY A 11 8.29 -11.30 -7.63
N ARG A 12 8.02 -11.18 -6.33
CA ARG A 12 6.90 -10.37 -5.86
C ARG A 12 7.25 -8.88 -5.94
N TRP A 13 6.22 -8.05 -6.05
CA TRP A 13 6.40 -6.60 -5.90
C TRP A 13 6.54 -6.26 -4.43
N ILE A 14 7.40 -5.27 -4.15
CA ILE A 14 7.54 -4.71 -2.80
C ILE A 14 7.25 -3.22 -2.91
N PHE A 15 6.24 -2.76 -2.16
CA PHE A 15 5.83 -1.36 -2.17
C PHE A 15 6.31 -0.67 -0.91
N SER A 16 6.97 0.48 -1.10
CA SER A 16 7.34 1.37 0.00
C SER A 16 6.24 2.41 0.15
N LEU A 17 5.54 2.39 1.28
CA LEU A 17 4.34 3.19 1.49
C LEU A 17 4.49 4.10 2.71
N TYR A 18 3.80 5.23 2.67
CA TYR A 18 3.63 6.10 3.83
C TYR A 18 2.13 6.30 4.03
N ILE A 19 1.63 5.95 5.23
CA ILE A 19 0.20 5.90 5.51
C ILE A 19 -0.21 7.03 6.43
N THR A 20 -1.26 7.75 6.05
CA THR A 20 -1.87 8.78 6.90
C THR A 20 -3.26 8.29 7.30
N PRO A 21 -3.43 7.81 8.55
CA PRO A 21 -4.73 7.32 9.03
C PRO A 21 -5.63 8.48 9.44
N GLY A 22 -6.90 8.19 9.68
CA GLY A 22 -7.86 9.17 10.15
C GLY A 22 -8.28 10.19 9.11
N ALA A 23 -8.08 9.89 7.83
CA ALA A 23 -8.51 10.77 6.74
C ALA A 23 -10.00 10.62 6.47
N GLY A 24 -10.57 11.48 5.65
CA GLY A 24 -11.98 11.41 5.31
C GLY A 24 -12.33 10.24 4.38
N GLN A 25 -11.37 9.71 3.66
CA GLN A 25 -11.58 8.63 2.70
C GLN A 25 -10.27 7.92 2.40
N ASN A 26 -10.38 6.76 1.75
CA ASN A 26 -9.20 6.01 1.30
C ASN A 26 -8.80 6.53 -0.07
N VAL A 27 -7.56 7.02 -0.20
CA VAL A 27 -7.11 7.60 -1.46
C VAL A 27 -5.59 7.50 -1.57
N VAL A 28 -5.10 7.27 -2.79
CA VAL A 28 -3.68 7.35 -3.10
C VAL A 28 -3.35 8.81 -3.36
N ALA A 29 -2.45 9.37 -2.55
CA ALA A 29 -2.11 10.79 -2.62
C ALA A 29 -0.91 11.08 -3.55
N GLY A 30 -0.20 10.03 -3.99
CA GLY A 30 0.92 10.19 -4.90
C GLY A 30 2.25 9.83 -4.27
N GLU A 31 3.30 9.88 -5.08
CA GLU A 31 4.65 9.54 -4.63
C GLU A 31 5.35 10.77 -4.05
N ARG A 32 6.08 10.55 -2.94
CA ARG A 32 6.88 11.57 -2.30
C ARG A 32 8.02 10.91 -1.54
N ASP A 33 9.24 11.38 -1.78
CA ASP A 33 10.45 10.89 -1.09
C ASP A 33 10.64 9.37 -1.21
N GLY A 34 10.33 8.81 -2.39
CA GLY A 34 10.50 7.39 -2.66
C GLY A 34 9.43 6.50 -2.07
N ARG A 35 8.34 7.05 -1.55
CA ARG A 35 7.23 6.30 -0.98
C ARG A 35 5.93 6.74 -1.59
N LEU A 36 5.02 5.79 -1.76
CA LEU A 36 3.67 6.09 -2.21
C LEU A 36 2.84 6.47 -0.99
N HIS A 37 2.33 7.69 -0.96
CA HIS A 37 1.53 8.20 0.14
C HIS A 37 0.07 7.80 -0.05
N ILE A 38 -0.50 7.17 0.99
CA ILE A 38 -1.88 6.70 0.97
C ILE A 38 -2.57 7.23 2.22
N LYS A 39 -3.73 7.87 2.02
CA LYS A 39 -4.58 8.31 3.13
C LYS A 39 -5.65 7.25 3.35
N LEU A 40 -5.89 6.92 4.62
CA LEU A 40 -6.89 5.92 4.99
C LEU A 40 -7.89 6.53 5.95
N ALA A 41 -9.16 6.18 5.78
CA ALA A 41 -10.21 6.60 6.69
C ALA A 41 -10.09 5.91 8.05
N ALA A 42 -9.53 4.69 8.09
CA ALA A 42 -9.37 3.94 9.33
C ALA A 42 -8.43 4.65 10.30
N ARG A 43 -8.71 4.50 11.58
CA ARG A 43 -7.87 5.07 12.62
C ARG A 43 -6.59 4.26 12.78
N ALA A 44 -5.56 4.90 13.39
CA ALA A 44 -4.26 4.27 13.61
C ALA A 44 -4.28 3.23 14.74
N ALA A 45 -5.40 3.05 15.44
CA ALA A 45 -5.48 2.19 16.61
C ALA A 45 -5.40 0.71 16.23
N ASP A 46 -4.63 -0.04 16.99
CA ASP A 46 -4.47 -1.49 16.86
C ASP A 46 -4.08 -1.86 15.43
N ASN A 47 -4.73 -2.85 14.84
CA ASN A 47 -4.44 -3.30 13.48
C ASN A 47 -5.44 -2.78 12.46
N GLN A 48 -6.27 -1.80 12.82
CA GLN A 48 -7.32 -1.31 11.92
C GLN A 48 -6.73 -0.69 10.67
N ALA A 49 -5.70 0.15 10.80
CA ALA A 49 -5.10 0.78 9.64
C ALA A 49 -4.41 -0.24 8.74
N ASN A 50 -3.76 -1.26 9.33
CA ASN A 50 -3.10 -2.30 8.54
C ASN A 50 -4.11 -3.12 7.75
N ALA A 51 -5.20 -3.54 8.38
CA ALA A 51 -6.25 -4.30 7.70
C ALA A 51 -6.91 -3.46 6.60
N ALA A 52 -7.18 -2.19 6.88
CA ALA A 52 -7.77 -1.28 5.90
C ALA A 52 -6.82 -1.07 4.71
N LEU A 53 -5.51 -0.95 4.98
CA LEU A 53 -4.52 -0.78 3.93
C LEU A 53 -4.51 -1.98 2.98
N LEU A 54 -4.43 -3.19 3.51
CA LEU A 54 -4.39 -4.39 2.67
C LEU A 54 -5.69 -4.54 1.87
N LYS A 55 -6.83 -4.24 2.47
CA LYS A 55 -8.11 -4.29 1.79
C LYS A 55 -8.16 -3.26 0.65
N PHE A 56 -7.68 -2.04 0.90
CA PHE A 56 -7.64 -0.98 -0.09
C PHE A 56 -6.73 -1.37 -1.27
N LEU A 57 -5.51 -1.86 -0.96
CA LEU A 57 -4.57 -2.27 -2.00
C LEU A 57 -5.12 -3.42 -2.84
N ALA A 58 -5.76 -4.40 -2.19
CA ALA A 58 -6.35 -5.53 -2.90
C ALA A 58 -7.40 -5.07 -3.92
N ALA A 59 -8.25 -4.13 -3.52
CA ALA A 59 -9.27 -3.58 -4.40
C ALA A 59 -8.63 -2.80 -5.56
N GLN A 60 -7.63 -1.97 -5.27
CA GLN A 60 -6.98 -1.16 -6.29
C GLN A 60 -6.20 -2.00 -7.30
N LEU A 61 -5.54 -3.05 -6.82
CA LEU A 61 -4.72 -3.92 -7.66
C LEU A 61 -5.52 -5.04 -8.30
N ALA A 62 -6.78 -5.23 -7.89
CA ALA A 62 -7.64 -6.32 -8.34
C ALA A 62 -7.03 -7.69 -8.05
N VAL A 63 -6.48 -7.85 -6.85
CA VAL A 63 -5.92 -9.12 -6.37
C VAL A 63 -6.59 -9.49 -5.05
N ALA A 64 -6.51 -10.78 -4.70
CA ALA A 64 -7.05 -11.24 -3.42
C ALA A 64 -6.23 -10.66 -2.26
N LYS A 65 -6.92 -10.22 -1.21
CA LYS A 65 -6.26 -9.66 -0.03
C LYS A 65 -5.26 -10.65 0.58
N THR A 66 -5.57 -11.94 0.54
CA THR A 66 -4.70 -12.97 1.10
C THR A 66 -3.38 -13.11 0.35
N ARG A 67 -3.26 -12.51 -0.83
CA ARG A 67 -2.01 -12.53 -1.60
C ARG A 67 -1.12 -11.32 -1.31
N LEU A 68 -1.58 -10.43 -0.44
CA LEU A 68 -0.79 -9.28 0.01
C LEU A 68 -0.22 -9.59 1.38
N GLU A 69 1.00 -9.12 1.64
CA GLU A 69 1.66 -9.36 2.92
C GLU A 69 2.32 -8.08 3.42
N LEU A 70 2.01 -7.70 4.66
CA LEU A 70 2.69 -6.60 5.32
C LEU A 70 4.03 -7.11 5.83
N LEU A 71 5.12 -6.64 5.23
CA LEU A 71 6.47 -7.11 5.56
C LEU A 71 7.08 -6.35 6.72
N LYS A 72 6.81 -5.04 6.81
CA LYS A 72 7.34 -4.17 7.85
C LYS A 72 6.38 -3.05 8.14
N GLY A 73 6.49 -2.48 9.35
CA GLY A 73 5.78 -1.27 9.70
C GLY A 73 4.39 -1.49 10.25
N ASP A 74 4.17 -2.61 10.98
CA ASP A 74 2.85 -2.88 11.56
C ASP A 74 2.45 -1.80 12.58
N THR A 75 3.40 -1.12 13.20
CA THR A 75 3.13 -0.01 14.15
C THR A 75 3.67 1.33 13.65
N SER A 76 4.13 1.40 12.41
CA SER A 76 4.72 2.60 11.83
C SER A 76 3.86 3.10 10.68
N ARG A 77 3.97 4.40 10.37
CA ARG A 77 3.35 4.96 9.17
C ARG A 77 4.09 4.56 7.90
N GLN A 78 5.39 4.25 8.03
CA GLN A 78 6.17 3.75 6.91
C GLN A 78 6.03 2.24 6.85
N LYS A 79 5.51 1.72 5.74
CA LYS A 79 5.19 0.30 5.63
C LYS A 79 5.77 -0.28 4.34
N LEU A 80 6.13 -1.57 4.41
CA LEU A 80 6.49 -2.35 3.23
C LEU A 80 5.45 -3.44 3.04
N VAL A 81 4.90 -3.53 1.83
CA VAL A 81 3.88 -4.53 1.50
C VAL A 81 4.33 -5.29 0.26
N ALA A 82 4.23 -6.62 0.32
CA ALA A 82 4.50 -7.48 -0.82
C ALA A 82 3.20 -7.79 -1.55
N ALA A 83 3.24 -7.78 -2.88
CA ALA A 83 2.12 -8.11 -3.74
C ALA A 83 2.54 -9.15 -4.76
N PRO A 84 1.58 -9.95 -5.31
CA PRO A 84 1.94 -10.97 -6.29
C PRO A 84 2.61 -10.36 -7.52
N GLY A 85 3.53 -11.12 -8.13
CA GLY A 85 4.33 -10.63 -9.24
C GLY A 85 3.52 -10.21 -10.47
N GLU A 86 2.32 -10.76 -10.64
CA GLU A 86 1.45 -10.39 -11.75
C GLU A 86 0.63 -9.12 -11.48
N ALA A 87 0.70 -8.56 -10.27
CA ALA A 87 0.00 -7.32 -9.99
C ALA A 87 0.58 -6.18 -10.84
N ALA A 88 -0.27 -5.20 -11.15
CA ALA A 88 0.13 -4.03 -11.93
C ALA A 88 0.21 -2.80 -11.00
N PRO A 89 1.41 -2.45 -10.52
CA PRO A 89 1.53 -1.34 -9.55
C PRO A 89 0.97 -0.01 -10.06
N GLU A 90 1.00 0.21 -11.36
CA GLU A 90 0.48 1.45 -11.95
C GLU A 90 -1.01 1.64 -11.69
N ARG A 91 -1.74 0.58 -11.37
CA ARG A 91 -3.17 0.71 -11.02
C ARG A 91 -3.38 1.54 -9.75
N LEU A 92 -2.39 1.58 -8.87
CA LEU A 92 -2.46 2.41 -7.68
C LEU A 92 -2.44 3.90 -8.04
N LEU A 93 -1.74 4.26 -9.11
CA LEU A 93 -1.65 5.65 -9.54
C LEU A 93 -2.86 6.10 -10.36
N GLU A 94 -3.62 5.18 -10.94
CA GLU A 94 -4.79 5.51 -11.74
C GLU A 94 -5.87 6.21 -10.93
N ASN A 95 -5.91 5.96 -9.62
CA ASN A 95 -6.90 6.54 -8.72
C ASN A 95 -6.28 7.56 -7.76
N ALA A 96 -5.08 8.05 -8.09
CA ALA A 96 -4.41 9.07 -7.28
C ALA A 96 -5.12 10.41 -7.43
N SER A 97 -5.19 11.17 -6.34
CA SER A 97 -5.75 12.51 -6.34
C SER A 97 -4.70 13.56 -6.03
#